data_d6cc08bf5ab0c859866631c1f86666f7
#
_entry.id   d6cc08bf5ab0c859866631c1f86666f7
#
_cell.length_a   1.000
_cell.length_b   1.000
_cell.length_c   1.000
_cell.angle_alpha   90.00
_cell.angle_beta   90.00
_cell.angle_gamma   90.00
#
_symmetry.space_group_name_H-M   'P 1'
#
loop_
_entity.id
_entity.type
_entity.pdbx_description
1 polymer ?
#
loop_
_entity_poly.entity_id
_entity_poly.type
_entity_poly.pdbx_seq_one_letter_code
_entity_poly.pdbx_strand_id
1 'polypeptide(L)'
;MTQNLKTQYDAIVVGGGPGGSTAATLLAKAGKSVLLIEKDKFPRYRIGESLVPGIVPVLEELDVLDKIEAHGFTEKFGITLVWGGQQEKWSVDFDEAGGAGHGKAYQVVRSEFDYILIQNAREKGVVVLEDTAVTDFLFEGTRCAGVSFQGADGRDHKAFASVVIDASGQANMLGRRLHDIEVVEGLKNRAVWAYYQGGTVPEGKTAGNIIVENNISDGWLWMIPLHDGTHSIGLVAPQDAFRGRDAGEMFAEKIAESNMISGFLKDATQVTNFRSHKDWSYSCSQLQGEGYYLVGDAAGFVDPLFSTGVFLAMNSASLAVKQILASFAEPQREAENGAVYEANYRQFLDVVTSFVKFFYDTKKQKENYFDHARDLVDPMDMMTARQDFVYLITGLGGLHQSMGLSPTEALANLSKHSKPPVETVQAKQPSLEGV
;
A
#
# COMPACT_ATOMS: atom_id res chain seq x y z
N MET A 1 -15.65 25.06 14.62
CA MET A 1 -14.66 26.16 14.61
C MET A 1 -14.32 26.42 13.16
N THR A 2 -14.66 27.58 12.62
CA THR A 2 -14.26 28.01 11.28
C THR A 2 -12.74 28.18 11.30
N GLN A 3 -12.01 27.19 10.74
CA GLN A 3 -10.58 27.36 10.49
C GLN A 3 -10.42 28.58 9.57
N ASN A 4 -9.61 29.58 9.98
CA ASN A 4 -9.21 30.68 9.10
C ASN A 4 -8.34 30.08 7.98
N LEU A 5 -8.98 29.71 6.85
CA LEU A 5 -8.28 29.22 5.68
C LEU A 5 -7.38 30.32 5.13
N LYS A 6 -6.09 30.02 5.07
CA LYS A 6 -5.15 30.86 4.32
C LYS A 6 -5.42 30.65 2.81
N THR A 7 -5.12 31.66 2.03
CA THR A 7 -5.16 31.53 0.56
C THR A 7 -3.85 31.01 -0.03
N GLN A 8 -2.77 31.01 0.77
CA GLN A 8 -1.42 30.63 0.36
C GLN A 8 -0.81 29.61 1.33
N TYR A 9 -0.26 28.52 0.78
CA TYR A 9 0.45 27.46 1.48
C TYR A 9 1.80 27.15 0.81
N ASP A 10 2.69 26.42 1.49
CA ASP A 10 3.89 25.87 0.85
C ASP A 10 3.50 24.69 -0.07
N ALA A 11 2.57 23.85 0.40
CA ALA A 11 2.08 22.69 -0.35
C ALA A 11 0.57 22.49 -0.19
N ILE A 12 -0.07 22.01 -1.26
CA ILE A 12 -1.45 21.50 -1.24
C ILE A 12 -1.40 20.02 -1.62
N VAL A 13 -2.10 19.18 -0.83
CA VAL A 13 -2.25 17.74 -1.07
C VAL A 13 -3.71 17.43 -1.39
N VAL A 14 -3.95 16.81 -2.53
CA VAL A 14 -5.29 16.41 -3.01
C VAL A 14 -5.51 14.92 -2.74
N GLY A 15 -6.36 14.63 -1.74
CA GLY A 15 -6.65 13.28 -1.28
C GLY A 15 -6.00 12.94 0.07
N GLY A 16 -6.81 12.43 1.02
CA GLY A 16 -6.41 12.10 2.39
C GLY A 16 -6.16 10.60 2.62
N GLY A 17 -5.91 9.82 1.56
CA GLY A 17 -5.51 8.42 1.68
C GLY A 17 -4.08 8.27 2.21
N PRO A 18 -3.56 7.03 2.32
CA PRO A 18 -2.22 6.77 2.88
C PRO A 18 -1.12 7.62 2.26
N GLY A 19 -1.06 7.72 0.93
CA GLY A 19 -0.05 8.55 0.24
C GLY A 19 -0.18 10.04 0.57
N GLY A 20 -1.41 10.59 0.53
CA GLY A 20 -1.63 12.01 0.82
C GLY A 20 -1.37 12.36 2.28
N SER A 21 -1.83 11.52 3.23
CA SER A 21 -1.55 11.71 4.65
C SER A 21 -0.05 11.62 4.95
N THR A 22 0.68 10.72 4.26
CA THR A 22 2.14 10.61 4.35
C THR A 22 2.83 11.89 3.86
N ALA A 23 2.51 12.33 2.64
CA ALA A 23 3.11 13.53 2.06
C ALA A 23 2.86 14.77 2.94
N ALA A 24 1.61 14.96 3.37
CA ALA A 24 1.23 16.09 4.19
C ALA A 24 1.94 16.08 5.55
N THR A 25 2.01 14.91 6.21
CA THR A 25 2.68 14.76 7.50
C THR A 25 4.17 15.07 7.40
N LEU A 26 4.87 14.52 6.40
CA LEU A 26 6.31 14.73 6.24
C LEU A 26 6.65 16.19 5.92
N LEU A 27 5.88 16.84 5.06
CA LEU A 27 6.03 18.27 4.78
C LEU A 27 5.81 19.13 6.02
N ALA A 28 4.78 18.82 6.81
CA ALA A 28 4.50 19.55 8.06
C ALA A 28 5.60 19.31 9.11
N LYS A 29 6.13 18.08 9.24
CA LYS A 29 7.30 17.78 10.09
C LYS A 29 8.54 18.58 9.67
N ALA A 30 8.68 18.89 8.38
CA ALA A 30 9.74 19.76 7.85
C ALA A 30 9.43 21.26 7.98
N GLY A 31 8.40 21.65 8.74
CA GLY A 31 8.02 23.04 9.02
C GLY A 31 7.29 23.75 7.87
N LYS A 32 6.77 23.03 6.88
CA LYS A 32 6.00 23.61 5.78
C LYS A 32 4.54 23.79 6.14
N SER A 33 3.93 24.85 5.64
CA SER A 33 2.49 25.07 5.75
C SER A 33 1.78 24.21 4.69
N VAL A 34 0.91 23.29 5.14
CA VAL A 34 0.27 22.29 4.27
C VAL A 34 -1.25 22.36 4.39
N LEU A 35 -1.93 22.36 3.23
CA LEU A 35 -3.36 22.15 3.12
C LEU A 35 -3.61 20.78 2.49
N LEU A 36 -4.35 19.91 3.18
CA LEU A 36 -4.82 18.65 2.64
C LEU A 36 -6.33 18.71 2.43
N ILE A 37 -6.79 18.34 1.23
CA ILE A 37 -8.20 18.36 0.85
C ILE A 37 -8.66 16.95 0.52
N GLU A 38 -9.66 16.44 1.24
CA GLU A 38 -10.28 15.13 1.02
C GLU A 38 -11.78 15.27 0.78
N LYS A 39 -12.27 14.60 -0.27
CA LYS A 39 -13.68 14.67 -0.67
C LYS A 39 -14.63 13.93 0.27
N ASP A 40 -14.12 12.89 0.93
CA ASP A 40 -14.90 12.07 1.85
C ASP A 40 -14.66 12.52 3.30
N LYS A 41 -15.60 12.22 4.17
CA LYS A 41 -15.45 12.40 5.61
C LYS A 41 -14.93 11.11 6.23
N PHE A 42 -13.91 11.21 7.09
CA PHE A 42 -13.40 10.06 7.83
C PHE A 42 -14.22 9.75 9.10
N PRO A 43 -14.26 8.48 9.54
CA PRO A 43 -13.70 7.29 8.88
C PRO A 43 -14.49 6.94 7.61
N ARG A 44 -13.79 6.49 6.56
CA ARG A 44 -14.39 6.14 5.27
C ARG A 44 -13.89 4.80 4.77
N TYR A 45 -14.75 4.08 4.07
CA TYR A 45 -14.41 2.78 3.49
C TYR A 45 -13.40 2.91 2.32
N ARG A 46 -12.40 2.03 2.29
CA ARG A 46 -11.54 1.71 1.12
C ARG A 46 -11.16 0.24 1.18
N ILE A 47 -10.80 -0.34 0.02
CA ILE A 47 -10.17 -1.66 -0.07
C ILE A 47 -8.64 -1.53 -0.04
N GLY A 48 -7.93 -2.65 0.19
CA GLY A 48 -6.47 -2.71 0.33
C GLY A 48 -6.07 -2.83 1.80
N GLU A 49 -6.43 -3.96 2.42
CA GLU A 49 -6.40 -4.21 3.86
C GLU A 49 -5.17 -4.99 4.32
N SER A 50 -4.49 -5.66 3.41
CA SER A 50 -3.28 -6.39 3.69
C SER A 50 -2.06 -5.51 3.40
N LEU A 51 -1.17 -5.36 4.37
CA LEU A 51 0.04 -4.54 4.25
C LEU A 51 1.28 -5.42 4.09
N VAL A 52 2.41 -4.79 3.76
CA VAL A 52 3.72 -5.43 3.64
C VAL A 52 4.74 -4.77 4.57
N PRO A 53 5.81 -5.49 4.99
CA PRO A 53 6.80 -4.97 5.95
C PRO A 53 7.42 -3.63 5.60
N GLY A 54 7.62 -3.33 4.33
CA GLY A 54 8.16 -2.03 3.87
C GLY A 54 7.39 -0.80 4.34
N ILE A 55 6.14 -0.99 4.86
CA ILE A 55 5.36 0.12 5.42
C ILE A 55 5.88 0.55 6.80
N VAL A 56 6.49 -0.35 7.57
CA VAL A 56 6.86 -0.09 8.97
C VAL A 56 7.84 1.06 9.11
N PRO A 57 8.95 1.14 8.35
CA PRO A 57 9.84 2.30 8.39
C PRO A 57 9.15 3.62 8.03
N VAL A 58 8.18 3.58 7.10
CA VAL A 58 7.41 4.79 6.75
C VAL A 58 6.52 5.22 7.92
N LEU A 59 5.89 4.27 8.62
CA LEU A 59 5.10 4.57 9.83
C LEU A 59 5.96 5.13 10.96
N GLU A 60 7.20 4.66 11.12
CA GLU A 60 8.20 5.20 12.05
C GLU A 60 8.56 6.65 11.66
N GLU A 61 8.87 6.90 10.38
CA GLU A 61 9.18 8.24 9.88
C GLU A 61 8.03 9.24 10.13
N LEU A 62 6.79 8.77 10.10
CA LEU A 62 5.59 9.57 10.40
C LEU A 62 5.33 9.76 11.90
N ASP A 63 6.08 9.13 12.81
CA ASP A 63 5.81 9.05 14.26
C ASP A 63 4.39 8.51 14.55
N VAL A 64 3.95 7.48 13.84
CA VAL A 64 2.60 6.93 13.96
C VAL A 64 2.57 5.43 14.26
N LEU A 65 3.72 4.74 14.20
CA LEU A 65 3.79 3.30 14.41
C LEU A 65 3.21 2.88 15.77
N ASP A 66 3.56 3.57 16.85
CA ASP A 66 3.04 3.28 18.20
C ASP A 66 1.50 3.33 18.25
N LYS A 67 0.87 4.24 17.49
CA LYS A 67 -0.60 4.34 17.41
C LYS A 67 -1.20 3.16 16.64
N ILE A 68 -0.53 2.70 15.59
CA ILE A 68 -0.93 1.53 14.81
C ILE A 68 -0.83 0.27 15.66
N GLU A 69 0.27 0.10 16.41
CA GLU A 69 0.45 -1.04 17.32
C GLU A 69 -0.55 -1.02 18.48
N ALA A 70 -0.77 0.15 19.09
CA ALA A 70 -1.74 0.30 20.17
C ALA A 70 -3.20 0.08 19.72
N HIS A 71 -3.51 0.26 18.45
CA HIS A 71 -4.84 -0.01 17.90
C HIS A 71 -5.17 -1.51 17.87
N GLY A 72 -4.15 -2.37 17.74
CA GLY A 72 -4.31 -3.82 17.79
C GLY A 72 -4.77 -4.45 16.49
N PHE A 73 -4.40 -3.90 15.33
CA PHE A 73 -4.60 -4.56 14.03
C PHE A 73 -3.98 -5.96 14.01
N THR A 74 -4.56 -6.87 13.24
CA THR A 74 -4.03 -8.24 13.09
C THR A 74 -2.60 -8.20 12.57
N GLU A 75 -1.65 -8.76 13.32
CA GLU A 75 -0.27 -8.86 12.88
C GLU A 75 -0.14 -9.91 11.77
N LYS A 76 0.61 -9.56 10.73
CA LYS A 76 0.89 -10.39 9.56
C LYS A 76 2.37 -10.68 9.46
N PHE A 77 2.74 -11.97 9.55
CA PHE A 77 4.15 -12.42 9.52
C PHE A 77 4.55 -13.03 8.19
N GLY A 78 3.64 -13.10 7.23
CA GLY A 78 3.92 -13.72 5.94
C GLY A 78 2.72 -13.76 5.00
N ILE A 79 2.86 -14.59 3.98
CA ILE A 79 1.82 -14.89 2.99
C ILE A 79 1.68 -16.41 2.89
N THR A 80 0.46 -16.91 2.86
CA THR A 80 0.17 -18.32 2.55
C THR A 80 -0.40 -18.40 1.14
N LEU A 81 0.23 -19.18 0.29
CA LEU A 81 -0.11 -19.32 -1.12
C LEU A 81 -0.53 -20.76 -1.45
N VAL A 82 -1.58 -20.89 -2.26
CA VAL A 82 -1.86 -22.09 -3.06
C VAL A 82 -1.73 -21.62 -4.51
N TRP A 83 -0.54 -21.77 -5.07
CA TRP A 83 -0.20 -21.12 -6.33
C TRP A 83 0.84 -21.92 -7.12
N GLY A 84 0.78 -21.81 -8.45
CA GLY A 84 1.70 -22.46 -9.35
C GLY A 84 1.19 -23.81 -9.88
N GLY A 85 1.96 -24.42 -10.79
CA GLY A 85 1.55 -25.60 -11.55
C GLY A 85 1.27 -26.85 -10.72
N GLN A 86 1.84 -26.95 -9.52
CA GLN A 86 1.59 -28.08 -8.59
C GLN A 86 0.39 -27.83 -7.67
N GLN A 87 -0.10 -26.59 -7.58
CA GLN A 87 -1.19 -26.16 -6.69
C GLN A 87 -0.96 -26.57 -5.22
N GLU A 88 0.30 -26.69 -4.83
CA GLU A 88 0.69 -27.01 -3.47
C GLU A 88 0.61 -25.78 -2.57
N LYS A 89 0.24 -26.00 -1.30
CA LYS A 89 0.33 -24.97 -0.30
C LYS A 89 1.79 -24.70 0.06
N TRP A 90 2.18 -23.43 0.00
CA TRP A 90 3.47 -22.98 0.52
C TRP A 90 3.31 -21.63 1.21
N SER A 91 4.17 -21.35 2.18
CA SER A 91 4.12 -20.10 2.93
C SER A 91 5.47 -19.41 2.87
N VAL A 92 5.44 -18.11 2.94
CA VAL A 92 6.59 -17.22 3.03
C VAL A 92 6.54 -16.55 4.38
N ASP A 93 7.63 -16.62 5.12
CA ASP A 93 7.83 -15.87 6.35
C ASP A 93 8.61 -14.59 6.02
N PHE A 94 8.15 -13.44 6.49
CA PHE A 94 8.82 -12.18 6.20
C PHE A 94 10.20 -12.06 6.85
N ASP A 95 10.46 -12.80 7.93
CA ASP A 95 11.80 -12.89 8.54
C ASP A 95 12.86 -13.53 7.62
N GLU A 96 12.42 -14.27 6.58
CA GLU A 96 13.32 -14.87 5.59
C GLU A 96 14.08 -13.83 4.74
N ALA A 97 13.60 -12.58 4.67
CA ALA A 97 14.27 -11.48 3.96
C ALA A 97 15.56 -10.98 4.65
N GLY A 98 16.11 -11.72 5.60
CA GLY A 98 17.41 -11.42 6.19
C GLY A 98 17.39 -10.74 7.55
N GLY A 99 16.30 -10.82 8.31
CA GLY A 99 16.28 -10.46 9.74
C GLY A 99 16.43 -8.97 10.02
N ALA A 100 15.98 -8.13 9.11
CA ALA A 100 16.15 -6.68 9.16
C ALA A 100 15.22 -5.94 10.14
N GLY A 101 14.70 -6.61 11.15
CA GLY A 101 13.82 -5.99 12.16
C GLY A 101 12.37 -5.73 11.67
N HIS A 102 12.06 -6.01 10.43
CA HIS A 102 10.76 -5.76 9.83
C HIS A 102 10.10 -7.06 9.33
N GLY A 103 10.13 -8.09 10.17
CA GLY A 103 9.51 -9.40 9.89
C GLY A 103 7.99 -9.42 10.04
N LYS A 104 7.35 -8.26 10.21
CA LYS A 104 5.89 -8.15 10.34
C LYS A 104 5.29 -7.00 9.57
N ALA A 105 4.02 -7.13 9.24
CA ALA A 105 3.14 -6.09 8.76
C ALA A 105 1.78 -6.24 9.47
N TYR A 106 0.73 -5.64 8.91
CA TYR A 106 -0.60 -5.65 9.52
C TYR A 106 -1.67 -5.95 8.48
N GLN A 107 -2.76 -6.59 8.94
CA GLN A 107 -4.04 -6.60 8.25
C GLN A 107 -4.91 -5.54 8.90
N VAL A 108 -5.37 -4.56 8.13
CA VAL A 108 -6.00 -3.36 8.66
C VAL A 108 -7.42 -3.15 8.14
N VAL A 109 -8.31 -2.71 9.02
CA VAL A 109 -9.55 -2.09 8.60
C VAL A 109 -9.21 -0.69 8.10
N ARG A 110 -9.31 -0.47 6.78
CA ARG A 110 -8.83 0.74 6.10
C ARG A 110 -9.48 2.03 6.60
N SER A 111 -10.74 1.98 7.00
CA SER A 111 -11.42 3.16 7.57
C SER A 111 -10.75 3.64 8.86
N GLU A 112 -10.23 2.74 9.67
CA GLU A 112 -9.56 3.02 10.93
C GLU A 112 -8.08 3.38 10.70
N PHE A 113 -7.37 2.61 9.88
CA PHE A 113 -5.99 2.87 9.53
C PHE A 113 -5.81 4.25 8.88
N ASP A 114 -6.61 4.55 7.86
CA ASP A 114 -6.56 5.83 7.16
C ASP A 114 -6.95 6.99 8.10
N TYR A 115 -7.89 6.75 9.05
CA TYR A 115 -8.26 7.73 10.06
C TYR A 115 -7.11 8.03 11.03
N ILE A 116 -6.36 7.03 11.48
CA ILE A 116 -5.17 7.23 12.31
C ILE A 116 -4.14 8.10 11.57
N LEU A 117 -3.89 7.83 10.29
CA LEU A 117 -2.95 8.61 9.47
C LEU A 117 -3.38 10.06 9.32
N ILE A 118 -4.66 10.33 9.02
CA ILE A 118 -5.14 11.70 8.83
C ILE A 118 -5.17 12.49 10.15
N GLN A 119 -5.47 11.83 11.29
CA GLN A 119 -5.37 12.46 12.60
C GLN A 119 -3.91 12.80 12.95
N ASN A 120 -2.98 11.91 12.64
CA ASN A 120 -1.56 12.18 12.80
C ASN A 120 -1.10 13.40 11.98
N ALA A 121 -1.58 13.54 10.74
CA ALA A 121 -1.31 14.72 9.92
C ALA A 121 -1.82 16.02 10.60
N ARG A 122 -3.04 16.01 11.19
CA ARG A 122 -3.58 17.13 11.96
C ARG A 122 -2.73 17.48 13.17
N GLU A 123 -2.28 16.49 13.92
CA GLU A 123 -1.41 16.69 15.09
C GLU A 123 -0.06 17.30 14.72
N LYS A 124 0.44 17.04 13.52
CA LYS A 124 1.66 17.66 12.98
C LYS A 124 1.41 19.05 12.39
N GLY A 125 0.17 19.58 12.44
CA GLY A 125 -0.16 20.95 12.05
C GLY A 125 -0.69 21.09 10.61
N VAL A 126 -1.01 19.99 9.92
CA VAL A 126 -1.65 20.04 8.60
C VAL A 126 -3.07 20.59 8.74
N VAL A 127 -3.42 21.56 7.89
CA VAL A 127 -4.80 21.99 7.72
C VAL A 127 -5.53 20.98 6.86
N VAL A 128 -6.50 20.27 7.43
CA VAL A 128 -7.23 19.20 6.74
C VAL A 128 -8.68 19.61 6.52
N LEU A 129 -9.09 19.66 5.26
CA LEU A 129 -10.48 19.83 4.84
C LEU A 129 -11.04 18.47 4.41
N GLU A 130 -12.03 17.98 5.15
CA GLU A 130 -12.83 16.81 4.78
C GLU A 130 -14.16 17.26 4.17
N ASP A 131 -14.88 16.34 3.54
CA ASP A 131 -16.15 16.60 2.86
C ASP A 131 -16.02 17.77 1.87
N THR A 132 -14.84 17.85 1.23
CA THR A 132 -14.42 18.96 0.38
C THR A 132 -13.78 18.42 -0.88
N ALA A 133 -14.42 18.62 -2.03
CA ALA A 133 -13.94 18.12 -3.31
C ALA A 133 -13.12 19.19 -4.05
N VAL A 134 -11.89 18.85 -4.43
CA VAL A 134 -11.15 19.63 -5.44
C VAL A 134 -11.89 19.52 -6.76
N THR A 135 -12.17 20.66 -7.38
CA THR A 135 -12.91 20.76 -8.64
C THR A 135 -12.02 21.06 -9.83
N ASP A 136 -10.89 21.75 -9.60
CA ASP A 136 -9.95 22.09 -10.65
C ASP A 136 -8.55 22.39 -10.12
N PHE A 137 -7.55 22.29 -11.02
CA PHE A 137 -6.17 22.73 -10.77
C PHE A 137 -5.92 24.08 -11.45
N LEU A 138 -5.26 24.98 -10.74
CA LEU A 138 -4.95 26.33 -11.19
C LEU A 138 -3.53 26.39 -11.75
N PHE A 139 -3.38 26.96 -12.94
CA PHE A 139 -2.10 27.08 -13.62
C PHE A 139 -1.71 28.53 -13.85
N GLU A 140 -0.44 28.84 -13.68
CA GLU A 140 0.25 30.05 -14.13
C GLU A 140 1.25 29.65 -15.24
N GLY A 141 0.87 29.82 -16.47
CA GLY A 141 1.59 29.23 -17.61
C GLY A 141 1.54 27.70 -17.55
N THR A 142 2.71 27.07 -17.47
CA THR A 142 2.85 25.61 -17.32
C THR A 142 2.87 25.15 -15.88
N ARG A 143 3.05 26.07 -14.91
CA ARG A 143 3.18 25.78 -13.49
C ARG A 143 1.83 25.53 -12.83
N CYS A 144 1.65 24.41 -12.17
CA CYS A 144 0.53 24.18 -11.26
C CYS A 144 0.73 25.00 -9.99
N ALA A 145 -0.12 26.02 -9.79
CA ALA A 145 0.02 27.03 -8.73
C ALA A 145 -1.01 26.86 -7.60
N GLY A 146 -1.97 25.93 -7.73
CA GLY A 146 -2.99 25.75 -6.72
C GLY A 146 -4.17 24.93 -7.18
N VAL A 147 -5.26 24.99 -6.41
CA VAL A 147 -6.50 24.26 -6.67
C VAL A 147 -7.74 25.12 -6.43
N SER A 148 -8.82 24.81 -7.16
CA SER A 148 -10.18 25.23 -6.82
C SER A 148 -10.90 24.06 -6.14
N PHE A 149 -11.74 24.36 -5.15
CA PHE A 149 -12.51 23.35 -4.42
C PHE A 149 -13.84 23.92 -3.96
N GLN A 150 -14.84 23.07 -3.77
CA GLN A 150 -16.12 23.44 -3.22
C GLN A 150 -16.09 23.22 -1.70
N GLY A 151 -16.27 24.28 -0.95
CA GLY A 151 -16.33 24.24 0.50
C GLY A 151 -17.64 23.65 1.03
N ALA A 152 -17.69 23.33 2.31
CA ALA A 152 -18.90 22.82 2.98
C ALA A 152 -20.06 23.85 2.95
N ASP A 153 -19.77 25.11 2.66
CA ASP A 153 -20.76 26.17 2.44
C ASP A 153 -21.35 26.20 1.02
N GLY A 154 -20.94 25.25 0.16
CA GLY A 154 -21.35 25.13 -1.22
C GLY A 154 -20.74 26.16 -2.17
N ARG A 155 -19.80 27.00 -1.67
CA ARG A 155 -19.11 28.01 -2.47
C ARG A 155 -17.81 27.49 -3.04
N ASP A 156 -17.41 28.07 -4.17
CA ASP A 156 -16.11 27.82 -4.76
C ASP A 156 -15.04 28.66 -4.04
N HIS A 157 -13.99 27.96 -3.65
CA HIS A 157 -12.80 28.53 -3.01
C HIS A 157 -11.57 28.24 -3.85
N LYS A 158 -10.52 29.03 -3.65
CA LYS A 158 -9.21 28.83 -4.26
C LYS A 158 -8.13 28.86 -3.20
N ALA A 159 -7.18 27.94 -3.32
CA ALA A 159 -5.95 27.96 -2.55
C ALA A 159 -4.74 27.82 -3.50
N PHE A 160 -3.67 28.51 -3.16
CA PHE A 160 -2.44 28.54 -3.95
C PHE A 160 -1.30 27.92 -3.15
N ALA A 161 -0.34 27.34 -3.84
CA ALA A 161 0.85 26.76 -3.23
C ALA A 161 2.04 26.75 -4.19
N SER A 162 3.24 26.62 -3.63
CA SER A 162 4.45 26.42 -4.41
C SER A 162 4.47 25.06 -5.10
N VAL A 163 3.83 24.05 -4.48
CA VAL A 163 3.69 22.69 -5.03
C VAL A 163 2.31 22.09 -4.71
N VAL A 164 1.75 21.35 -5.66
CA VAL A 164 0.53 20.57 -5.53
C VAL A 164 0.85 19.10 -5.65
N ILE A 165 0.40 18.27 -4.71
CA ILE A 165 0.58 16.82 -4.74
C ILE A 165 -0.77 16.18 -5.03
N ASP A 166 -0.88 15.53 -6.19
CA ASP A 166 -2.04 14.70 -6.51
C ASP A 166 -1.88 13.32 -5.88
N ALA A 167 -2.62 13.10 -4.79
CA ALA A 167 -2.79 11.84 -4.08
C ALA A 167 -4.25 11.36 -4.17
N SER A 168 -4.97 11.71 -5.24
CA SER A 168 -6.39 11.43 -5.44
C SER A 168 -6.71 9.94 -5.69
N GLY A 169 -5.68 9.08 -5.63
CA GLY A 169 -5.80 7.65 -5.87
C GLY A 169 -6.19 7.36 -7.33
N GLN A 170 -7.01 6.35 -7.57
CA GLN A 170 -7.40 5.96 -8.94
C GLN A 170 -8.26 7.01 -9.68
N ALA A 171 -8.70 8.08 -9.00
CA ALA A 171 -9.27 9.22 -9.70
C ALA A 171 -8.24 9.88 -10.62
N ASN A 172 -6.95 9.89 -10.18
CA ASN A 172 -5.81 10.38 -10.95
C ASN A 172 -6.16 11.71 -11.64
N MET A 173 -6.54 12.69 -10.82
CA MET A 173 -7.21 13.90 -11.32
C MET A 173 -6.30 14.74 -12.20
N LEU A 174 -5.07 14.99 -11.75
CA LEU A 174 -4.11 15.81 -12.48
C LEU A 174 -3.45 15.00 -13.61
N GLY A 175 -3.12 13.73 -13.35
CA GLY A 175 -2.50 12.87 -14.35
C GLY A 175 -3.39 12.69 -15.58
N ARG A 176 -4.69 12.38 -15.40
CA ARG A 176 -5.65 12.25 -16.52
C ARG A 176 -5.88 13.55 -17.30
N ARG A 177 -5.63 14.68 -16.66
CA ARG A 177 -5.76 15.99 -17.31
C ARG A 177 -4.56 16.34 -18.18
N LEU A 178 -3.35 15.95 -17.75
CA LEU A 178 -2.10 16.41 -18.35
C LEU A 178 -1.34 15.34 -19.14
N HIS A 179 -1.59 14.05 -18.85
CA HIS A 179 -0.75 12.96 -19.29
C HIS A 179 -1.58 11.79 -19.84
N ASP A 180 -0.90 10.93 -20.60
CA ASP A 180 -1.45 9.66 -21.03
C ASP A 180 -1.42 8.63 -19.90
N ILE A 181 -2.45 7.78 -19.85
CA ILE A 181 -2.56 6.66 -18.94
C ILE A 181 -2.31 5.37 -19.69
N GLU A 182 -1.22 4.73 -19.40
CA GLU A 182 -0.79 3.48 -20.03
C GLU A 182 -1.31 2.30 -19.21
N VAL A 183 -2.30 1.59 -19.76
CA VAL A 183 -2.85 0.38 -19.12
C VAL A 183 -1.90 -0.79 -19.34
N VAL A 184 -1.58 -1.52 -18.27
CA VAL A 184 -0.71 -2.70 -18.33
C VAL A 184 -1.46 -3.85 -19.01
N GLU A 185 -0.98 -4.26 -20.18
CA GLU A 185 -1.55 -5.37 -20.93
C GLU A 185 -1.41 -6.69 -20.15
N GLY A 186 -2.48 -7.50 -20.15
CA GLY A 186 -2.54 -8.76 -19.40
C GLY A 186 -3.01 -8.63 -17.94
N LEU A 187 -3.13 -7.40 -17.41
CA LEU A 187 -3.61 -7.15 -16.04
C LEU A 187 -4.90 -6.30 -16.05
N LYS A 188 -5.90 -6.73 -16.84
CA LYS A 188 -7.25 -6.13 -16.91
C LYS A 188 -8.23 -6.99 -16.14
N ASN A 189 -8.14 -6.93 -14.81
CA ASN A 189 -8.92 -7.75 -13.91
C ASN A 189 -10.14 -6.99 -13.35
N ARG A 190 -10.99 -7.72 -12.66
CA ARG A 190 -12.07 -7.21 -11.81
C ARG A 190 -11.98 -7.92 -10.48
N ALA A 191 -12.03 -7.15 -9.39
CA ALA A 191 -12.16 -7.65 -8.04
C ALA A 191 -13.64 -7.63 -7.60
N VAL A 192 -14.07 -8.69 -6.93
CA VAL A 192 -15.37 -8.79 -6.23
C VAL A 192 -15.11 -9.33 -4.85
N TRP A 193 -15.67 -8.71 -3.80
CA TRP A 193 -15.40 -9.14 -2.43
C TRP A 193 -16.57 -8.87 -1.50
N ALA A 194 -16.55 -9.59 -0.37
CA ALA A 194 -17.46 -9.39 0.74
C ALA A 194 -16.76 -9.73 2.07
N TYR A 195 -17.38 -9.36 3.19
CA TYR A 195 -16.87 -9.68 4.52
C TYR A 195 -17.69 -10.81 5.13
N TYR A 196 -16.99 -11.69 5.85
CA TYR A 196 -17.53 -12.85 6.52
C TYR A 196 -17.18 -12.83 8.01
N GLN A 197 -18.05 -13.37 8.85
CA GLN A 197 -17.83 -13.52 10.29
C GLN A 197 -18.04 -14.98 10.70
N GLY A 198 -17.33 -15.43 11.74
CA GLY A 198 -17.42 -16.81 12.25
C GLY A 198 -16.55 -17.81 11.48
N GLY A 199 -15.71 -17.32 10.54
CA GLY A 199 -14.69 -18.16 9.90
C GLY A 199 -13.54 -18.50 10.85
N THR A 200 -12.75 -19.51 10.47
CA THR A 200 -11.52 -19.89 11.17
C THR A 200 -10.28 -19.37 10.43
N VAL A 201 -9.14 -19.45 11.05
CA VAL A 201 -7.82 -19.07 10.50
C VAL A 201 -6.81 -20.20 10.74
N PRO A 202 -5.67 -20.21 10.03
CA PRO A 202 -4.56 -21.10 10.36
C PRO A 202 -4.10 -20.93 11.81
N GLU A 203 -3.44 -21.94 12.34
CA GLU A 203 -2.87 -21.89 13.70
C GLU A 203 -1.48 -21.25 13.73
N GLY A 204 -1.07 -20.74 14.90
CA GLY A 204 0.29 -20.25 15.19
C GLY A 204 0.65 -18.98 14.43
N LYS A 205 1.93 -18.83 14.07
CA LYS A 205 2.47 -17.62 13.40
C LYS A 205 1.76 -17.25 12.10
N THR A 206 1.12 -18.22 11.42
CA THR A 206 0.43 -17.99 10.15
C THR A 206 -1.03 -17.53 10.31
N ALA A 207 -1.54 -17.41 11.52
CA ALA A 207 -2.94 -17.03 11.79
C ALA A 207 -3.32 -15.67 11.17
N GLY A 208 -2.41 -14.72 11.19
CA GLY A 208 -2.61 -13.39 10.61
C GLY A 208 -2.19 -13.25 9.14
N ASN A 209 -1.71 -14.32 8.49
CA ASN A 209 -1.30 -14.24 7.10
C ASN A 209 -2.50 -14.06 6.17
N ILE A 210 -2.29 -13.30 5.09
CA ILE A 210 -3.20 -13.38 3.95
C ILE A 210 -3.06 -14.77 3.31
N ILE A 211 -4.18 -15.36 2.92
CA ILE A 211 -4.22 -16.55 2.07
C ILE A 211 -4.54 -16.10 0.65
N VAL A 212 -3.73 -16.54 -0.31
CA VAL A 212 -3.90 -16.30 -1.74
C VAL A 212 -4.01 -17.65 -2.43
N GLU A 213 -5.15 -17.94 -3.03
CA GLU A 213 -5.47 -19.24 -3.59
C GLU A 213 -5.86 -19.16 -5.06
N ASN A 214 -5.14 -19.89 -5.91
CA ASN A 214 -5.33 -19.94 -7.37
C ASN A 214 -5.69 -21.34 -7.90
N ASN A 215 -6.08 -22.27 -7.05
CA ASN A 215 -6.55 -23.60 -7.48
C ASN A 215 -8.03 -23.61 -7.93
N ILE A 216 -8.49 -22.45 -8.41
CA ILE A 216 -9.82 -22.22 -8.96
C ILE A 216 -9.72 -21.93 -10.46
N SER A 217 -10.82 -22.12 -11.19
CA SER A 217 -10.90 -21.67 -12.57
C SER A 217 -11.06 -20.14 -12.64
N ASP A 218 -10.47 -19.50 -13.65
CA ASP A 218 -10.69 -18.09 -14.01
C ASP A 218 -10.33 -17.04 -12.94
N GLY A 219 -9.22 -17.22 -12.20
CA GLY A 219 -8.76 -16.17 -11.28
C GLY A 219 -8.10 -16.70 -10.01
N TRP A 220 -8.14 -15.88 -8.97
CA TRP A 220 -7.63 -16.24 -7.65
C TRP A 220 -8.44 -15.58 -6.54
N LEU A 221 -8.39 -16.19 -5.37
CA LEU A 221 -9.07 -15.72 -4.17
C LEU A 221 -8.08 -15.18 -3.14
N TRP A 222 -8.53 -14.17 -2.36
CA TRP A 222 -7.86 -13.80 -1.12
C TRP A 222 -8.74 -14.06 0.09
N MET A 223 -8.10 -14.32 1.23
CA MET A 223 -8.70 -14.30 2.56
C MET A 223 -7.79 -13.51 3.50
N ILE A 224 -8.32 -12.45 4.11
CA ILE A 224 -7.61 -11.56 5.02
C ILE A 224 -8.34 -11.53 6.35
N PRO A 225 -7.74 -12.06 7.45
CA PRO A 225 -8.34 -11.99 8.79
C PRO A 225 -8.14 -10.59 9.38
N LEU A 226 -9.21 -9.93 9.79
CA LEU A 226 -9.17 -8.61 10.39
C LEU A 226 -9.32 -8.68 11.91
N HIS A 227 -8.86 -7.65 12.63
CA HIS A 227 -8.82 -7.61 14.08
C HIS A 227 -10.22 -7.55 14.73
N ASP A 228 -11.24 -7.11 13.98
CA ASP A 228 -12.65 -7.06 14.43
C ASP A 228 -13.37 -8.43 14.34
N GLY A 229 -12.65 -9.48 13.99
CA GLY A 229 -13.16 -10.85 13.82
C GLY A 229 -13.82 -11.10 12.48
N THR A 230 -13.80 -10.13 11.56
CA THR A 230 -14.25 -10.35 10.18
C THR A 230 -13.12 -10.86 9.28
N HIS A 231 -13.50 -11.52 8.20
CA HIS A 231 -12.60 -11.94 7.14
C HIS A 231 -12.98 -11.22 5.84
N SER A 232 -12.04 -10.50 5.25
CA SER A 232 -12.20 -9.96 3.90
C SER A 232 -11.89 -11.07 2.91
N ILE A 233 -12.89 -11.45 2.13
CA ILE A 233 -12.79 -12.50 1.10
C ILE A 233 -13.05 -11.87 -0.24
N GLY A 234 -12.19 -12.12 -1.24
CA GLY A 234 -12.40 -11.59 -2.57
C GLY A 234 -11.86 -12.48 -3.67
N LEU A 235 -12.43 -12.25 -4.84
CA LEU A 235 -12.09 -12.87 -6.10
C LEU A 235 -11.49 -11.81 -7.02
N VAL A 236 -10.34 -12.09 -7.61
CA VAL A 236 -9.79 -11.34 -8.74
C VAL A 236 -9.80 -12.25 -9.96
N ALA A 237 -10.44 -11.81 -11.01
CA ALA A 237 -10.52 -12.56 -12.26
C ALA A 237 -10.48 -11.62 -13.48
N PRO A 238 -10.08 -12.10 -14.66
CA PRO A 238 -10.14 -11.33 -15.89
C PRO A 238 -11.53 -10.72 -16.10
N GLN A 239 -11.58 -9.46 -16.53
CA GLN A 239 -12.85 -8.74 -16.75
C GLN A 239 -13.83 -9.54 -17.64
N ASP A 240 -13.30 -10.27 -18.63
CA ASP A 240 -14.10 -11.04 -19.55
C ASP A 240 -14.75 -12.28 -18.92
N ALA A 241 -14.20 -12.82 -17.83
CA ALA A 241 -14.79 -13.95 -17.09
C ALA A 241 -16.14 -13.59 -16.44
N PHE A 242 -16.40 -12.30 -16.19
CA PHE A 242 -17.67 -11.81 -15.65
C PHE A 242 -18.71 -11.50 -16.73
N ARG A 243 -18.41 -11.68 -18.03
CA ARG A 243 -19.32 -11.32 -19.11
C ARG A 243 -20.57 -12.20 -19.12
N GLY A 244 -21.74 -11.57 -18.92
CA GLY A 244 -23.02 -12.27 -18.90
C GLY A 244 -23.29 -13.09 -17.62
N ARG A 245 -22.49 -12.89 -16.56
CA ARG A 245 -22.63 -13.57 -15.27
C ARG A 245 -22.90 -12.57 -14.14
N ASP A 246 -23.70 -12.98 -13.17
CA ASP A 246 -23.81 -12.24 -11.91
C ASP A 246 -22.49 -12.37 -11.12
N ALA A 247 -21.99 -11.26 -10.61
CA ALA A 247 -20.70 -11.22 -9.94
C ALA A 247 -20.72 -11.95 -8.57
N GLY A 248 -21.85 -11.90 -7.88
CA GLY A 248 -22.03 -12.58 -6.60
C GLY A 248 -22.16 -14.10 -6.76
N GLU A 249 -22.90 -14.56 -7.79
CA GLU A 249 -22.97 -15.97 -8.13
C GLU A 249 -21.61 -16.55 -8.53
N MET A 250 -20.86 -15.82 -9.37
CA MET A 250 -19.50 -16.22 -9.75
C MET A 250 -18.61 -16.30 -8.52
N PHE A 251 -18.68 -15.31 -7.62
CA PHE A 251 -17.88 -15.29 -6.41
C PHE A 251 -18.18 -16.50 -5.50
N ALA A 252 -19.46 -16.82 -5.29
CA ALA A 252 -19.87 -17.98 -4.49
C ALA A 252 -19.39 -19.31 -5.12
N GLU A 253 -19.49 -19.44 -6.43
CA GLU A 253 -18.96 -20.60 -7.17
C GLU A 253 -17.46 -20.75 -6.95
N LYS A 254 -16.69 -19.66 -7.07
CA LYS A 254 -15.22 -19.72 -6.90
C LYS A 254 -14.80 -20.03 -5.46
N ILE A 255 -15.51 -19.57 -4.47
CA ILE A 255 -15.32 -20.02 -3.07
C ILE A 255 -15.58 -21.54 -2.95
N ALA A 256 -16.63 -22.04 -3.57
CA ALA A 256 -16.93 -23.48 -3.53
C ALA A 256 -15.90 -24.34 -4.25
N GLU A 257 -15.24 -23.83 -5.32
CA GLU A 257 -14.13 -24.49 -5.99
C GLU A 257 -12.86 -24.53 -5.12
N SER A 258 -12.66 -23.53 -4.23
CA SER A 258 -11.50 -23.43 -3.36
C SER A 258 -11.47 -24.56 -2.34
N ASN A 259 -10.32 -25.20 -2.18
CA ASN A 259 -10.14 -26.24 -1.17
C ASN A 259 -9.75 -25.69 0.20
N MET A 260 -9.00 -24.58 0.23
CA MET A 260 -8.46 -24.02 1.47
C MET A 260 -9.38 -22.98 2.07
N ILE A 261 -9.73 -21.95 1.30
CA ILE A 261 -10.58 -20.84 1.79
C ILE A 261 -11.98 -21.34 2.14
N SER A 262 -12.59 -22.23 1.32
CA SER A 262 -13.90 -22.83 1.63
C SER A 262 -13.89 -23.58 2.97
N GLY A 263 -12.80 -24.24 3.32
CA GLY A 263 -12.64 -24.92 4.60
C GLY A 263 -12.68 -23.98 5.80
N PHE A 264 -12.02 -22.82 5.69
CA PHE A 264 -12.02 -21.79 6.73
C PHE A 264 -13.39 -21.06 6.85
N LEU A 265 -14.16 -21.02 5.79
CA LEU A 265 -15.47 -20.37 5.73
C LEU A 265 -16.65 -21.31 6.00
N LYS A 266 -16.43 -22.57 6.33
CA LYS A 266 -17.48 -23.58 6.48
C LYS A 266 -18.64 -23.15 7.39
N ASP A 267 -18.32 -22.51 8.49
CA ASP A 267 -19.30 -22.05 9.48
C ASP A 267 -19.46 -20.52 9.48
N ALA A 268 -18.86 -19.84 8.49
CA ALA A 268 -18.89 -18.39 8.38
C ALA A 268 -20.17 -17.89 7.72
N THR A 269 -20.58 -16.69 8.12
CA THR A 269 -21.73 -15.98 7.55
C THR A 269 -21.27 -14.71 6.86
N GLN A 270 -21.72 -14.46 5.64
CA GLN A 270 -21.49 -13.20 4.94
C GLN A 270 -22.24 -12.06 5.66
N VAL A 271 -21.51 -11.00 6.03
CA VAL A 271 -22.05 -9.88 6.81
C VAL A 271 -22.20 -8.58 6.01
N THR A 272 -21.73 -8.55 4.77
CA THR A 272 -21.91 -7.39 3.88
C THR A 272 -22.41 -7.81 2.51
N ASN A 273 -23.00 -6.87 1.78
CA ASN A 273 -23.25 -7.05 0.35
C ASN A 273 -21.92 -7.12 -0.42
N PHE A 274 -21.96 -7.70 -1.61
CA PHE A 274 -20.82 -7.73 -2.51
C PHE A 274 -20.41 -6.31 -2.93
N ARG A 275 -19.11 -6.11 -2.99
CA ARG A 275 -18.48 -4.93 -3.56
C ARG A 275 -17.69 -5.34 -4.78
N SER A 276 -17.51 -4.43 -5.71
CA SER A 276 -16.77 -4.73 -6.93
C SER A 276 -16.01 -3.51 -7.43
N HIS A 277 -14.82 -3.74 -7.92
CA HIS A 277 -13.99 -2.71 -8.55
C HIS A 277 -13.28 -3.26 -9.78
N LYS A 278 -13.08 -2.42 -10.81
CA LYS A 278 -12.20 -2.74 -11.92
C LYS A 278 -10.77 -2.55 -11.45
N ASP A 279 -10.00 -3.60 -11.60
CA ASP A 279 -8.61 -3.67 -11.17
C ASP A 279 -7.72 -3.67 -12.42
N TRP A 280 -7.53 -2.50 -13.00
CA TRP A 280 -6.68 -2.33 -14.17
C TRP A 280 -5.38 -1.69 -13.73
N SER A 281 -4.31 -2.46 -13.79
CA SER A 281 -2.97 -1.92 -13.58
C SER A 281 -2.64 -0.90 -14.67
N TYR A 282 -2.10 0.23 -14.26
CA TYR A 282 -1.73 1.33 -15.15
C TYR A 282 -0.58 2.16 -14.60
N SER A 283 0.07 2.91 -15.47
CA SER A 283 1.05 3.94 -15.13
C SER A 283 0.70 5.23 -15.86
N CYS A 284 0.97 6.36 -15.23
CA CYS A 284 0.90 7.66 -15.86
C CYS A 284 2.20 7.91 -16.65
N SER A 285 2.12 8.48 -17.84
CA SER A 285 3.28 8.69 -18.71
C SER A 285 4.30 9.69 -18.14
N GLN A 286 3.87 10.55 -17.21
CA GLN A 286 4.73 11.49 -16.48
C GLN A 286 4.19 11.65 -15.04
N LEU A 287 5.08 11.66 -14.03
CA LEU A 287 4.71 11.65 -12.61
C LEU A 287 4.95 12.98 -11.90
N GLN A 288 5.52 13.97 -12.59
CA GLN A 288 5.82 15.27 -12.02
C GLN A 288 5.88 16.34 -13.11
N GLY A 289 5.89 17.59 -12.74
CA GLY A 289 6.11 18.74 -13.60
C GLY A 289 6.21 20.02 -12.79
N GLU A 290 6.22 21.17 -13.46
CA GLU A 290 6.36 22.45 -12.78
C GLU A 290 5.25 22.65 -11.74
N GLY A 291 5.65 22.66 -10.46
CA GLY A 291 4.75 22.85 -9.32
C GLY A 291 3.84 21.69 -8.99
N TYR A 292 4.05 20.46 -9.49
CA TYR A 292 3.23 19.31 -9.09
C TYR A 292 3.97 17.97 -9.08
N TYR A 293 3.40 17.03 -8.28
CA TYR A 293 3.81 15.62 -8.21
C TYR A 293 2.56 14.73 -8.14
N LEU A 294 2.61 13.56 -8.75
CA LEU A 294 1.60 12.50 -8.62
C LEU A 294 2.15 11.41 -7.69
N VAL A 295 1.38 10.97 -6.70
CA VAL A 295 1.82 9.93 -5.76
C VAL A 295 0.78 8.83 -5.60
N GLY A 296 1.22 7.63 -5.24
CA GLY A 296 0.36 6.45 -5.08
C GLY A 296 -0.37 6.09 -6.38
N ASP A 297 -1.64 5.68 -6.24
CA ASP A 297 -2.44 5.28 -7.40
C ASP A 297 -2.69 6.44 -8.39
N ALA A 298 -2.49 7.70 -7.99
CA ALA A 298 -2.52 8.81 -8.94
C ALA A 298 -1.31 8.80 -9.90
N ALA A 299 -0.19 8.20 -9.52
CA ALA A 299 0.97 7.99 -10.36
C ALA A 299 0.89 6.68 -11.16
N GLY A 300 0.39 5.62 -10.53
CA GLY A 300 0.23 4.30 -11.13
C GLY A 300 -0.32 3.28 -10.14
N PHE A 301 -1.04 2.31 -10.65
CA PHE A 301 -1.66 1.24 -9.87
C PHE A 301 -1.18 -0.12 -10.36
N VAL A 302 -0.85 -1.01 -9.44
CA VAL A 302 -0.48 -2.40 -9.71
C VAL A 302 -1.49 -3.32 -9.03
N ASP A 303 -1.79 -4.42 -9.69
CA ASP A 303 -2.63 -5.52 -9.22
C ASP A 303 -2.33 -5.90 -7.75
N PRO A 304 -3.36 -6.21 -6.93
CA PRO A 304 -3.24 -6.36 -5.48
C PRO A 304 -2.58 -7.67 -5.01
N LEU A 305 -2.08 -8.50 -5.90
CA LEU A 305 -1.62 -9.87 -5.63
C LEU A 305 -0.63 -9.97 -4.44
N PHE A 306 0.31 -9.02 -4.33
CA PHE A 306 1.31 -8.99 -3.26
C PHE A 306 1.02 -7.97 -2.15
N SER A 307 -0.18 -7.37 -2.13
CA SER A 307 -0.55 -6.40 -1.08
C SER A 307 0.32 -5.14 -1.04
N THR A 308 0.96 -4.76 -2.15
CA THR A 308 1.95 -3.66 -2.20
C THR A 308 1.33 -2.27 -2.34
N GLY A 309 0.04 -2.14 -2.70
CA GLY A 309 -0.56 -0.86 -3.10
C GLY A 309 -0.46 0.25 -2.05
N VAL A 310 -0.72 -0.04 -0.77
CA VAL A 310 -0.61 0.97 0.31
C VAL A 310 0.85 1.37 0.52
N PHE A 311 1.76 0.39 0.49
CA PHE A 311 3.20 0.67 0.57
C PHE A 311 3.67 1.55 -0.60
N LEU A 312 3.30 1.22 -1.84
CA LEU A 312 3.60 2.03 -3.02
C LEU A 312 3.12 3.48 -2.84
N ALA A 313 1.90 3.66 -2.33
CA ALA A 313 1.34 4.99 -2.10
C ALA A 313 2.14 5.78 -1.05
N MET A 314 2.52 5.17 0.07
CA MET A 314 3.26 5.84 1.13
C MET A 314 4.73 6.08 0.75
N ASN A 315 5.37 5.09 0.11
CA ASN A 315 6.76 5.21 -0.34
C ASN A 315 6.93 6.28 -1.43
N SER A 316 6.04 6.32 -2.43
CA SER A 316 6.08 7.38 -3.45
C SER A 316 5.90 8.77 -2.84
N ALA A 317 5.05 8.90 -1.82
CA ALA A 317 4.88 10.15 -1.10
C ALA A 317 6.16 10.58 -0.36
N SER A 318 6.85 9.65 0.34
CA SER A 318 8.14 9.92 0.99
C SER A 318 9.20 10.35 -0.02
N LEU A 319 9.30 9.63 -1.16
CA LEU A 319 10.20 10.00 -2.26
C LEU A 319 9.92 11.39 -2.82
N ALA A 320 8.66 11.70 -3.10
CA ALA A 320 8.25 13.02 -3.61
C ALA A 320 8.59 14.11 -2.61
N VAL A 321 8.28 13.93 -1.33
CA VAL A 321 8.56 14.93 -0.28
C VAL A 321 10.05 15.20 -0.15
N LYS A 322 10.91 14.18 -0.21
CA LYS A 322 12.37 14.34 -0.20
C LYS A 322 12.84 15.29 -1.31
N GLN A 323 12.33 15.12 -2.54
CA GLN A 323 12.69 15.96 -3.68
C GLN A 323 12.03 17.35 -3.63
N ILE A 324 10.82 17.45 -3.12
CA ILE A 324 10.14 18.72 -2.89
C ILE A 324 10.92 19.57 -1.87
N LEU A 325 11.39 18.98 -0.77
CA LEU A 325 12.18 19.69 0.24
C LEU A 325 13.55 20.13 -0.31
N ALA A 326 14.18 19.31 -1.15
CA ALA A 326 15.40 19.69 -1.87
C ALA A 326 15.13 20.88 -2.82
N SER A 327 13.99 20.90 -3.51
CA SER A 327 13.58 22.00 -4.38
C SER A 327 13.25 23.28 -3.61
N PHE A 328 12.70 23.18 -2.40
CA PHE A 328 12.52 24.35 -1.53
C PHE A 328 13.85 24.95 -1.08
N ALA A 329 14.88 24.13 -0.89
CA ALA A 329 16.22 24.60 -0.55
C ALA A 329 16.96 25.22 -1.76
N GLU A 330 16.79 24.61 -2.93
CA GLU A 330 17.45 24.99 -4.19
C GLU A 330 16.42 25.07 -5.33
N PRO A 331 15.61 26.17 -5.45
CA PRO A 331 14.53 26.25 -6.43
C PRO A 331 14.94 26.07 -7.89
N GLN A 332 16.17 26.43 -8.22
CA GLN A 332 16.73 26.27 -9.59
C GLN A 332 16.89 24.79 -9.99
N ARG A 333 16.85 23.85 -9.03
CA ARG A 333 16.98 22.41 -9.26
C ARG A 333 15.62 21.66 -9.26
N GLU A 334 14.51 22.38 -9.27
CA GLU A 334 13.17 21.77 -9.20
C GLU A 334 12.97 20.69 -10.28
N ALA A 335 13.31 20.99 -11.52
CA ALA A 335 13.18 20.05 -12.63
C ALA A 335 14.07 18.81 -12.47
N GLU A 336 15.31 18.97 -12.00
CA GLU A 336 16.24 17.87 -11.73
C GLU A 336 15.71 16.98 -10.59
N ASN A 337 15.29 17.58 -9.49
CA ASN A 337 14.75 16.87 -8.35
C ASN A 337 13.46 16.11 -8.73
N GLY A 338 12.58 16.71 -9.53
CA GLY A 338 11.40 16.06 -10.07
C GLY A 338 11.75 14.83 -10.92
N ALA A 339 12.75 14.94 -11.79
CA ALA A 339 13.22 13.83 -12.59
C ALA A 339 13.80 12.68 -11.73
N VAL A 340 14.51 13.01 -10.64
CA VAL A 340 15.01 12.02 -9.68
C VAL A 340 13.84 11.27 -9.00
N TYR A 341 12.81 11.98 -8.58
CA TYR A 341 11.60 11.35 -8.05
C TYR A 341 11.01 10.35 -9.05
N GLU A 342 10.74 10.82 -10.27
CA GLU A 342 10.08 10.02 -11.28
C GLU A 342 10.91 8.77 -11.65
N ALA A 343 12.21 8.92 -11.85
CA ALA A 343 13.10 7.81 -12.20
C ALA A 343 13.08 6.72 -11.11
N ASN A 344 13.25 7.11 -9.84
CA ASN A 344 13.29 6.17 -8.72
C ASN A 344 11.96 5.45 -8.51
N TYR A 345 10.86 6.18 -8.54
CA TYR A 345 9.55 5.55 -8.31
C TYR A 345 9.12 4.67 -9.49
N ARG A 346 9.37 5.11 -10.72
CA ARG A 346 9.05 4.35 -11.93
C ARG A 346 9.82 3.04 -11.98
N GLN A 347 11.12 3.06 -11.69
CA GLN A 347 11.94 1.85 -11.65
C GLN A 347 11.33 0.81 -10.68
N PHE A 348 10.92 1.23 -9.49
CA PHE A 348 10.31 0.32 -8.53
C PHE A 348 8.93 -0.18 -8.98
N LEU A 349 8.09 0.71 -9.52
CA LEU A 349 6.78 0.36 -10.06
C LEU A 349 6.87 -0.67 -11.20
N ASP A 350 7.88 -0.51 -12.08
CA ASP A 350 8.13 -1.41 -13.20
C ASP A 350 8.61 -2.79 -12.74
N VAL A 351 9.47 -2.85 -11.74
CA VAL A 351 9.92 -4.10 -11.11
C VAL A 351 8.73 -4.87 -10.54
N VAL A 352 7.90 -4.22 -9.73
CA VAL A 352 6.71 -4.85 -9.13
C VAL A 352 5.73 -5.30 -10.22
N THR A 353 5.47 -4.46 -11.22
CA THR A 353 4.58 -4.77 -12.33
C THR A 353 5.07 -5.97 -13.15
N SER A 354 6.35 -6.00 -13.49
CA SER A 354 6.98 -7.12 -14.21
C SER A 354 6.85 -8.42 -13.43
N PHE A 355 7.11 -8.36 -12.12
CA PHE A 355 7.02 -9.53 -11.27
C PHE A 355 5.59 -10.05 -11.14
N VAL A 356 4.60 -9.17 -10.94
CA VAL A 356 3.18 -9.54 -10.93
C VAL A 356 2.79 -10.22 -12.24
N LYS A 357 3.17 -9.67 -13.40
CA LYS A 357 2.89 -10.30 -14.71
C LYS A 357 3.48 -11.71 -14.80
N PHE A 358 4.71 -11.89 -14.36
CA PHE A 358 5.37 -13.18 -14.36
C PHE A 358 4.68 -14.18 -13.41
N PHE A 359 4.22 -13.72 -12.26
CA PHE A 359 3.56 -14.55 -11.26
C PHE A 359 2.17 -15.04 -11.71
N TYR A 360 1.50 -14.31 -12.60
CA TYR A 360 0.24 -14.76 -13.23
C TYR A 360 0.39 -15.95 -14.17
N ASP A 361 1.61 -16.36 -14.57
CA ASP A 361 1.83 -17.61 -15.27
C ASP A 361 1.81 -18.80 -14.28
N THR A 362 0.61 -19.25 -13.94
CA THR A 362 0.35 -20.32 -12.97
C THR A 362 0.82 -21.70 -13.38
N LYS A 363 1.37 -21.87 -14.60
CA LYS A 363 2.02 -23.11 -15.04
C LYS A 363 3.42 -23.29 -14.47
N LYS A 364 4.00 -22.21 -13.94
CA LYS A 364 5.34 -22.19 -13.34
C LYS A 364 5.34 -22.88 -11.98
N GLN A 365 6.52 -23.39 -11.60
CA GLN A 365 6.79 -23.93 -10.27
C GLN A 365 7.22 -22.79 -9.33
N LYS A 366 7.11 -22.97 -8.01
CA LYS A 366 7.49 -21.96 -7.02
C LYS A 366 8.95 -21.51 -7.17
N GLU A 367 9.86 -22.41 -7.54
CA GLU A 367 11.27 -22.12 -7.76
C GLU A 367 11.47 -21.11 -8.90
N ASN A 368 10.66 -21.19 -9.98
CA ASN A 368 10.74 -20.25 -11.09
C ASN A 368 10.37 -18.82 -10.66
N TYR A 369 9.44 -18.66 -9.70
CA TYR A 369 9.12 -17.35 -9.16
C TYR A 369 10.27 -16.79 -8.31
N PHE A 370 10.96 -17.65 -7.55
CA PHE A 370 12.13 -17.26 -6.77
C PHE A 370 13.30 -16.83 -7.66
N ASP A 371 13.60 -17.62 -8.68
CA ASP A 371 14.68 -17.31 -9.64
C ASP A 371 14.41 -16.00 -10.37
N HIS A 372 13.16 -15.75 -10.80
CA HIS A 372 12.80 -14.51 -11.47
C HIS A 372 12.87 -13.29 -10.53
N ALA A 373 12.50 -13.45 -9.26
CA ALA A 373 12.67 -12.39 -8.28
C ALA A 373 14.14 -12.00 -8.10
N ARG A 374 15.05 -12.99 -8.07
CA ARG A 374 16.49 -12.76 -8.04
C ARG A 374 16.97 -11.92 -9.22
N ASP A 375 16.52 -12.24 -10.44
CA ASP A 375 16.90 -11.48 -11.63
C ASP A 375 16.47 -10.01 -11.57
N LEU A 376 15.42 -9.69 -10.81
CA LEU A 376 14.89 -8.33 -10.69
C LEU A 376 15.51 -7.51 -9.54
N VAL A 377 16.01 -8.17 -8.50
CA VAL A 377 16.48 -7.49 -7.27
C VAL A 377 17.96 -7.08 -7.35
N ASP A 378 18.67 -7.42 -8.39
CA ASP A 378 20.13 -7.30 -8.54
C ASP A 378 20.88 -8.26 -7.60
N PRO A 379 21.38 -9.39 -8.14
CA PRO A 379 21.89 -10.50 -7.35
C PRO A 379 23.17 -10.10 -6.63
N MET A 380 23.05 -9.75 -5.38
CA MET A 380 24.17 -9.84 -4.47
C MET A 380 24.31 -11.31 -4.10
N ASP A 381 25.44 -11.94 -4.42
CA ASP A 381 25.79 -13.36 -4.19
C ASP A 381 25.61 -13.84 -2.72
N MET A 382 24.91 -13.08 -1.89
CA MET A 382 24.74 -13.31 -0.45
C MET A 382 23.35 -13.80 -0.05
N MET A 383 22.33 -13.73 -0.92
CA MET A 383 20.98 -14.20 -0.62
C MET A 383 20.58 -15.39 -1.49
N THR A 384 19.71 -16.24 -0.97
CA THR A 384 19.08 -17.29 -1.76
C THR A 384 17.97 -16.72 -2.64
N ALA A 385 17.63 -17.35 -3.76
CA ALA A 385 16.51 -16.92 -4.63
C ALA A 385 15.19 -16.77 -3.86
N ARG A 386 14.97 -17.57 -2.83
CA ARG A 386 13.82 -17.46 -1.94
C ARG A 386 13.87 -16.19 -1.10
N GLN A 387 15.04 -15.81 -0.58
CA GLN A 387 15.22 -14.54 0.16
C GLN A 387 15.02 -13.33 -0.74
N ASP A 388 15.53 -13.37 -1.97
CA ASP A 388 15.31 -12.31 -2.97
C ASP A 388 13.81 -12.15 -3.28
N PHE A 389 13.07 -13.25 -3.39
CA PHE A 389 11.63 -13.23 -3.54
C PHE A 389 10.94 -12.57 -2.35
N VAL A 390 11.29 -12.95 -1.11
CA VAL A 390 10.72 -12.34 0.10
C VAL A 390 11.05 -10.86 0.18
N TYR A 391 12.28 -10.49 -0.13
CA TYR A 391 12.74 -9.10 -0.16
C TYR A 391 11.94 -8.23 -1.15
N LEU A 392 11.64 -8.78 -2.33
CA LEU A 392 10.83 -8.10 -3.34
C LEU A 392 9.38 -7.89 -2.87
N ILE A 393 8.71 -8.97 -2.42
CA ILE A 393 7.29 -8.90 -2.06
C ILE A 393 7.01 -8.18 -0.75
N THR A 394 8.02 -7.99 0.10
CA THR A 394 7.91 -7.21 1.34
C THR A 394 8.00 -5.71 1.11
N GLY A 395 8.35 -5.26 -0.09
CA GLY A 395 8.57 -3.86 -0.43
C GLY A 395 9.91 -3.31 0.08
N LEU A 396 10.72 -4.12 0.76
CA LEU A 396 12.00 -3.67 1.33
C LEU A 396 12.99 -3.25 0.23
N GLY A 397 12.98 -3.92 -0.93
CA GLY A 397 13.78 -3.54 -2.07
C GLY A 397 13.54 -2.11 -2.54
N GLY A 398 12.28 -1.71 -2.68
CA GLY A 398 11.92 -0.35 -3.06
C GLY A 398 12.24 0.68 -1.99
N LEU A 399 12.09 0.32 -0.71
CA LEU A 399 12.44 1.19 0.40
C LEU A 399 13.93 1.50 0.42
N HIS A 400 14.79 0.49 0.30
CA HIS A 400 16.24 0.68 0.30
C HIS A 400 16.74 1.52 -0.87
N GLN A 401 16.17 1.28 -2.05
CA GLN A 401 16.44 2.11 -3.23
C GLN A 401 16.03 3.57 -2.99
N SER A 402 14.90 3.80 -2.33
CA SER A 402 14.43 5.15 -1.98
C SER A 402 15.36 5.88 -1.01
N MET A 403 16.04 5.13 -0.15
CA MET A 403 17.05 5.65 0.78
C MET A 403 18.42 5.88 0.12
N GLY A 404 18.60 5.50 -1.15
CA GLY A 404 19.88 5.55 -1.87
C GLY A 404 20.88 4.53 -1.33
N LEU A 405 20.41 3.46 -0.70
CA LEU A 405 21.22 2.39 -0.14
C LEU A 405 21.31 1.25 -1.14
N SER A 406 22.50 0.69 -1.30
CA SER A 406 22.64 -0.63 -1.91
C SER A 406 21.97 -1.68 -1.01
N PRO A 407 21.53 -2.82 -1.54
CA PRO A 407 20.96 -3.91 -0.73
C PRO A 407 21.87 -4.31 0.45
N THR A 408 23.20 -4.27 0.29
CA THR A 408 24.17 -4.56 1.37
C THR A 408 24.18 -3.52 2.46
N GLU A 409 24.18 -2.24 2.10
CA GLU A 409 24.14 -1.14 3.07
C GLU A 409 22.81 -1.13 3.81
N ALA A 410 21.74 -1.45 3.10
CA ALA A 410 20.42 -1.60 3.66
C ALA A 410 20.36 -2.72 4.71
N LEU A 411 20.80 -3.92 4.37
CA LEU A 411 20.90 -5.06 5.31
C LEU A 411 21.84 -4.74 6.49
N ALA A 412 22.96 -4.08 6.25
CA ALA A 412 23.90 -3.70 7.32
C ALA A 412 23.32 -2.62 8.27
N ASN A 413 22.50 -1.70 7.77
CA ASN A 413 21.83 -0.70 8.60
C ASN A 413 20.68 -1.28 9.40
N LEU A 414 19.95 -2.24 8.85
CA LEU A 414 18.87 -2.92 9.52
C LEU A 414 19.38 -3.79 10.69
N SER A 415 20.52 -4.45 10.52
CA SER A 415 21.15 -5.23 11.62
C SER A 415 21.61 -4.38 12.80
N LYS A 416 21.85 -3.08 12.63
CA LYS A 416 22.23 -2.15 13.71
C LYS A 416 21.06 -1.72 14.60
N HIS A 417 19.83 -1.87 14.15
CA HIS A 417 18.62 -1.46 14.87
C HIS A 417 17.83 -2.64 15.46
N SER A 418 18.24 -3.88 15.22
CA SER A 418 17.66 -5.04 15.88
C SER A 418 17.99 -5.02 17.38
N LYS A 419 16.99 -4.80 18.21
CA LYS A 419 17.13 -5.05 19.65
C LYS A 419 17.51 -6.53 19.85
N PRO A 420 18.49 -6.85 20.75
CA PRO A 420 18.80 -8.25 21.05
C PRO A 420 17.51 -8.96 21.51
N PRO A 421 17.35 -10.25 21.19
CA PRO A 421 16.18 -11.00 21.61
C PRO A 421 16.05 -10.87 23.14
N VAL A 422 14.86 -10.54 23.60
CA VAL A 422 14.55 -10.51 25.04
C VAL A 422 14.78 -11.92 25.54
N GLU A 423 15.81 -12.11 26.41
CA GLU A 423 16.03 -13.38 27.07
C GLU A 423 14.74 -13.76 27.80
N THR A 424 14.15 -14.84 27.38
CA THR A 424 13.01 -15.45 28.07
C THR A 424 13.50 -15.86 29.45
N VAL A 425 13.13 -15.09 30.47
CA VAL A 425 13.34 -15.46 31.87
C VAL A 425 12.56 -16.76 32.07
N GLN A 426 13.30 -17.88 32.14
CA GLN A 426 12.74 -19.15 32.55
C GLN A 426 12.14 -18.96 33.95
N ALA A 427 10.82 -19.09 34.03
CA ALA A 427 10.13 -19.14 35.31
C ALA A 427 10.70 -20.33 36.11
N LYS A 428 11.38 -20.04 37.23
CA LYS A 428 11.77 -21.03 38.19
C LYS A 428 10.53 -21.75 38.69
N GLN A 429 10.42 -23.05 38.41
CA GLN A 429 9.46 -23.91 39.08
C GLN A 429 9.73 -23.85 40.62
N PRO A 430 8.73 -23.70 41.48
CA PRO A 430 8.89 -23.86 42.90
C PRO A 430 9.14 -25.32 43.20
N SER A 431 10.25 -25.60 43.86
CA SER A 431 10.55 -26.89 44.44
C SER A 431 9.55 -27.24 45.55
N LEU A 432 8.76 -28.29 45.31
CA LEU A 432 8.03 -28.98 46.36
C LEU A 432 9.01 -29.87 47.12
N GLU A 433 9.54 -29.38 48.23
CA GLU A 433 10.08 -30.19 49.29
C GLU A 433 9.44 -29.76 50.59
N GLY A 434 8.80 -30.73 51.28
CA GLY A 434 8.65 -30.78 52.75
C GLY A 434 7.26 -30.47 53.31
N VAL A 435 6.57 -31.51 53.59
CA VAL A 435 5.85 -32.04 54.76
C VAL A 435 4.56 -32.72 54.38
#